data_f227c55763678ccb740d7029ba38df75
#
_entry.id   f227c55763678ccb740d7029ba38df75
#
_cell.length_a   1.000
_cell.length_b   1.000
_cell.length_c   1.000
_cell.angle_alpha   90.00
_cell.angle_beta   90.00
_cell.angle_gamma   90.00
#
_symmetry.space_group_name_H-M   'P 1'
#
loop_
_entity.id
_entity.type
_entity.pdbx_description
1 polymer ?
#
loop_
_entity_poly.entity_id
_entity_poly.type
_entity_poly.pdbx_seq_one_letter_code
_entity_poly.pdbx_strand_id
1 'polypeptide(L)'
;MTPILDKLQGSMVALITPMHSNGDVDWQSLANLIDWQIEQGTDVLVSVGTTGESATLSMQEHVDVIEFTMKQVGGRIPVIAGTGANNTVEAIELTQHAKQAGADAALLVVPYYNKPTQEGLYLHYKAIAEAVDIPQVLYNVPGRTVVDMQQATVERLADIENIIAIKDATGDVARGAKLIEAVKGRMIVWSGDDE
;
A
#
# COMPACT_ATOMS: atom_id res chain seq x y z
N MET A 1 2.87 19.87 0.91
CA MET A 1 2.19 18.56 1.06
C MET A 1 1.21 18.41 -0.09
N THR A 2 1.12 17.25 -0.66
CA THR A 2 0.24 16.94 -1.81
C THR A 2 -1.22 16.99 -1.35
N PRO A 3 -2.16 17.57 -2.12
CA PRO A 3 -3.59 17.67 -1.73
C PRO A 3 -4.26 16.35 -1.38
N ILE A 4 -3.71 15.23 -1.86
CA ILE A 4 -4.22 13.89 -1.56
C ILE A 4 -4.05 13.50 -0.09
N LEU A 5 -3.02 14.02 0.61
CA LEU A 5 -2.77 13.70 2.01
C LEU A 5 -3.90 14.17 2.93
N ASP A 6 -4.63 15.22 2.55
CA ASP A 6 -5.79 15.71 3.30
C ASP A 6 -6.97 14.71 3.24
N LYS A 7 -6.99 13.83 2.22
CA LYS A 7 -7.98 12.79 2.04
C LYS A 7 -7.57 11.44 2.64
N LEU A 8 -6.28 11.18 2.81
CA LEU A 8 -5.74 9.92 3.30
C LEU A 8 -5.49 10.01 4.81
N GLN A 9 -6.55 10.13 5.59
CA GLN A 9 -6.54 10.27 7.04
C GLN A 9 -7.66 9.42 7.67
N GLY A 10 -7.61 9.25 8.99
CA GLY A 10 -8.62 8.54 9.75
C GLY A 10 -8.47 7.02 9.70
N SER A 11 -9.59 6.32 9.64
CA SER A 11 -9.64 4.85 9.60
C SER A 11 -9.37 4.35 8.19
N MET A 12 -8.19 3.76 7.97
CA MET A 12 -7.77 3.18 6.69
C MET A 12 -7.82 1.66 6.77
N VAL A 13 -8.91 1.08 6.29
CA VAL A 13 -9.19 -0.36 6.46
C VAL A 13 -8.52 -1.18 5.36
N ALA A 14 -7.63 -2.11 5.77
CA ALA A 14 -7.10 -3.14 4.88
C ALA A 14 -8.16 -4.22 4.66
N LEU A 15 -8.79 -4.22 3.49
CA LEU A 15 -9.84 -5.18 3.14
C LEU A 15 -9.29 -6.59 3.00
N ILE A 16 -10.07 -7.58 3.44
CA ILE A 16 -9.91 -8.96 2.99
C ILE A 16 -10.39 -9.09 1.54
N THR A 17 -9.92 -10.10 0.84
CA THR A 17 -10.47 -10.54 -0.46
C THR A 17 -11.33 -11.77 -0.20
N PRO A 18 -12.67 -11.66 -0.15
CA PRO A 18 -13.55 -12.80 0.04
C PRO A 18 -13.37 -13.82 -1.08
N MET A 19 -13.34 -15.11 -0.71
CA MET A 19 -13.15 -16.20 -1.65
C MET A 19 -14.17 -17.32 -1.42
N HIS A 20 -14.55 -18.00 -2.50
CA HIS A 20 -15.32 -19.23 -2.43
C HIS A 20 -14.46 -20.40 -1.92
N SER A 21 -15.07 -21.51 -1.58
CA SER A 21 -14.36 -22.71 -1.07
C SER A 21 -13.38 -23.34 -2.08
N ASN A 22 -13.50 -23.01 -3.35
CA ASN A 22 -12.58 -23.42 -4.41
C ASN A 22 -11.40 -22.46 -4.63
N GLY A 23 -11.37 -21.33 -3.89
CA GLY A 23 -10.33 -20.32 -3.98
C GLY A 23 -10.62 -19.14 -4.93
N ASP A 24 -11.68 -19.21 -5.74
CA ASP A 24 -12.06 -18.11 -6.62
C ASP A 24 -12.56 -16.90 -5.81
N VAL A 25 -12.33 -15.69 -6.30
CA VAL A 25 -12.80 -14.45 -5.66
C VAL A 25 -14.33 -14.39 -5.63
N ASP A 26 -14.89 -14.16 -4.45
CA ASP A 26 -16.32 -13.91 -4.26
C ASP A 26 -16.64 -12.43 -4.44
N TRP A 27 -16.92 -12.06 -5.66
CA TRP A 27 -17.20 -10.68 -6.07
C TRP A 27 -18.41 -10.07 -5.37
N GLN A 28 -19.44 -10.88 -5.10
CA GLN A 28 -20.64 -10.39 -4.42
C GLN A 28 -20.37 -10.07 -2.96
N SER A 29 -19.63 -10.94 -2.27
CA SER A 29 -19.22 -10.68 -0.89
C SER A 29 -18.27 -9.50 -0.79
N LEU A 30 -17.36 -9.33 -1.77
CA LEU A 30 -16.46 -8.17 -1.84
C LEU A 30 -17.26 -6.87 -2.03
N ALA A 31 -18.27 -6.84 -2.93
CA ALA A 31 -19.11 -5.69 -3.11
C ALA A 31 -19.84 -5.30 -1.82
N ASN A 32 -20.45 -6.29 -1.17
CA ASN A 32 -21.19 -6.08 0.09
C ASN A 32 -20.26 -5.56 1.20
N LEU A 33 -19.02 -6.08 1.27
CA LEU A 33 -18.03 -5.64 2.26
C LEU A 33 -17.61 -4.19 2.02
N ILE A 34 -17.36 -3.81 0.77
CA ILE A 34 -17.00 -2.43 0.39
C ILE A 34 -18.11 -1.47 0.78
N ASP A 35 -19.36 -1.77 0.42
CA ASP A 35 -20.51 -0.92 0.73
C ASP A 35 -20.71 -0.81 2.24
N TRP A 36 -20.60 -1.93 2.96
CA TRP A 36 -20.71 -1.94 4.41
C TRP A 36 -19.64 -1.10 5.08
N GLN A 37 -18.38 -1.17 4.64
CA GLN A 37 -17.28 -0.36 5.18
C GLN A 37 -17.56 1.15 5.01
N ILE A 38 -18.06 1.53 3.83
CA ILE A 38 -18.39 2.93 3.54
C ILE A 38 -19.55 3.40 4.43
N GLU A 39 -20.60 2.57 4.59
CA GLU A 39 -21.75 2.86 5.46
C GLU A 39 -21.36 2.96 6.94
N GLN A 40 -20.34 2.21 7.38
CA GLN A 40 -19.84 2.27 8.76
C GLN A 40 -18.86 3.44 9.00
N GLY A 41 -18.59 4.27 8.00
CA GLY A 41 -17.76 5.48 8.13
C GLY A 41 -16.26 5.24 8.01
N THR A 42 -15.85 4.20 7.29
CA THR A 42 -14.45 4.03 6.91
C THR A 42 -14.01 5.20 6.02
N ASP A 43 -12.87 5.81 6.35
CA ASP A 43 -12.36 6.97 5.64
C ASP A 43 -11.61 6.60 4.36
N VAL A 44 -10.85 5.48 4.37
CA VAL A 44 -10.04 5.02 3.24
C VAL A 44 -10.08 3.49 3.16
N LEU A 45 -10.22 2.93 1.97
CA LEU A 45 -10.04 1.49 1.75
C LEU A 45 -8.64 1.18 1.21
N VAL A 46 -8.02 0.12 1.75
CA VAL A 46 -6.79 -0.45 1.21
C VAL A 46 -7.12 -1.78 0.56
N SER A 47 -7.17 -1.80 -0.77
CA SER A 47 -7.47 -2.99 -1.57
C SER A 47 -6.21 -3.80 -1.83
N VAL A 48 -6.30 -5.11 -1.77
CA VAL A 48 -5.23 -6.07 -2.11
C VAL A 48 -3.90 -5.77 -1.38
N GLY A 49 -3.99 -5.36 -0.11
CA GLY A 49 -2.84 -5.37 0.78
C GLY A 49 -2.53 -6.79 1.29
N THR A 50 -1.68 -6.91 2.30
CA THR A 50 -1.36 -8.21 2.94
C THR A 50 -2.61 -8.91 3.48
N THR A 51 -3.51 -8.16 4.11
CA THR A 51 -4.81 -8.67 4.60
C THR A 51 -5.69 -9.18 3.46
N GLY A 52 -5.60 -8.55 2.29
CA GLY A 52 -6.31 -8.97 1.06
C GLY A 52 -5.61 -10.11 0.30
N GLU A 53 -4.62 -10.76 0.90
CA GLU A 53 -3.93 -11.94 0.36
C GLU A 53 -3.24 -11.72 -0.99
N SER A 54 -2.71 -10.50 -1.21
CA SER A 54 -2.06 -10.11 -2.47
C SER A 54 -1.03 -11.10 -3.00
N ALA A 55 -0.26 -11.73 -2.10
CA ALA A 55 0.80 -12.67 -2.48
C ALA A 55 0.30 -14.04 -3.00
N THR A 56 -0.98 -14.35 -2.85
CA THR A 56 -1.59 -15.63 -3.27
C THR A 56 -2.56 -15.47 -4.44
N LEU A 57 -2.87 -14.24 -4.84
CA LEU A 57 -3.62 -13.96 -6.05
C LEU A 57 -2.71 -14.06 -7.28
N SER A 58 -3.22 -14.55 -8.40
CA SER A 58 -2.56 -14.39 -9.69
C SER A 58 -2.49 -12.91 -10.08
N MET A 59 -1.57 -12.55 -10.98
CA MET A 59 -1.48 -11.15 -11.48
C MET A 59 -2.82 -10.63 -12.02
N GLN A 60 -3.56 -11.47 -12.73
CA GLN A 60 -4.85 -11.07 -13.29
C GLN A 60 -5.89 -10.84 -12.19
N GLU A 61 -6.03 -11.78 -11.23
CA GLU A 61 -6.95 -11.60 -10.10
C GLU A 61 -6.61 -10.36 -9.27
N HIS A 62 -5.31 -10.10 -9.06
CA HIS A 62 -4.84 -8.92 -8.33
C HIS A 62 -5.34 -7.62 -9.01
N VAL A 63 -5.14 -7.51 -10.32
CA VAL A 63 -5.61 -6.38 -11.13
C VAL A 63 -7.15 -6.31 -11.09
N ASP A 64 -7.83 -7.42 -11.32
CA ASP A 64 -9.30 -7.48 -11.34
C ASP A 64 -9.91 -7.03 -10.01
N VAL A 65 -9.31 -7.41 -8.87
CA VAL A 65 -9.78 -6.97 -7.54
C VAL A 65 -9.59 -5.47 -7.34
N ILE A 66 -8.48 -4.89 -7.81
CA ILE A 66 -8.28 -3.43 -7.76
C ILE A 66 -9.34 -2.72 -8.61
N GLU A 67 -9.51 -3.13 -9.87
CA GLU A 67 -10.48 -2.53 -10.78
C GLU A 67 -11.92 -2.65 -10.25
N PHE A 68 -12.27 -3.82 -9.73
CA PHE A 68 -13.57 -4.06 -9.11
C PHE A 68 -13.78 -3.13 -7.91
N THR A 69 -12.79 -3.03 -7.03
CA THR A 69 -12.86 -2.17 -5.84
C THR A 69 -13.07 -0.70 -6.25
N MET A 70 -12.28 -0.22 -7.21
CA MET A 70 -12.41 1.16 -7.71
C MET A 70 -13.81 1.43 -8.28
N LYS A 71 -14.33 0.49 -9.08
CA LYS A 71 -15.68 0.58 -9.66
C LYS A 71 -16.77 0.57 -8.57
N GLN A 72 -16.65 -0.34 -7.59
CA GLN A 72 -17.65 -0.48 -6.52
C GLN A 72 -17.63 0.73 -5.58
N VAL A 73 -16.45 1.25 -5.24
CA VAL A 73 -16.35 2.47 -4.42
C VAL A 73 -16.93 3.67 -5.15
N GLY A 74 -16.71 3.79 -6.46
CA GLY A 74 -17.33 4.83 -7.29
C GLY A 74 -17.03 6.26 -6.83
N GLY A 75 -15.84 6.49 -6.26
CA GLY A 75 -15.40 7.81 -5.78
C GLY A 75 -16.04 8.28 -4.46
N ARG A 76 -16.74 7.40 -3.73
CA ARG A 76 -17.36 7.73 -2.43
C ARG A 76 -16.33 8.02 -1.34
N ILE A 77 -15.24 7.27 -1.33
CA ILE A 77 -14.09 7.45 -0.44
C ILE A 77 -12.79 7.14 -1.21
N PRO A 78 -11.61 7.58 -0.73
CA PRO A 78 -10.33 7.23 -1.35
C PRO A 78 -10.02 5.73 -1.26
N VAL A 79 -9.25 5.25 -2.26
CA VAL A 79 -8.74 3.87 -2.30
C VAL A 79 -7.23 3.87 -2.48
N ILE A 80 -6.54 3.14 -1.62
CA ILE A 80 -5.12 2.80 -1.76
C ILE A 80 -5.04 1.37 -2.29
N ALA A 81 -4.38 1.17 -3.43
CA ALA A 81 -4.18 -0.17 -3.99
C ALA A 81 -2.84 -0.77 -3.52
N GLY A 82 -2.86 -1.98 -2.98
CA GLY A 82 -1.64 -2.73 -2.70
C GLY A 82 -1.01 -3.21 -4.01
N THR A 83 0.18 -2.71 -4.34
CA THR A 83 0.87 -3.03 -5.60
C THR A 83 2.32 -3.44 -5.40
N GLY A 84 2.76 -3.57 -4.13
CA GLY A 84 4.11 -4.00 -3.80
C GLY A 84 4.36 -5.46 -4.16
N ALA A 85 5.50 -5.74 -4.76
CA ALA A 85 6.00 -7.08 -5.06
C ALA A 85 7.50 -7.16 -4.76
N ASN A 86 8.05 -8.37 -4.68
CA ASN A 86 9.49 -8.57 -4.52
C ASN A 86 10.26 -8.49 -5.85
N ASN A 87 9.55 -8.38 -6.96
CA ASN A 87 10.05 -8.13 -8.30
C ASN A 87 9.72 -6.68 -8.70
N THR A 88 10.73 -5.88 -9.02
CA THR A 88 10.55 -4.46 -9.36
C THR A 88 9.69 -4.25 -10.60
N VAL A 89 9.82 -5.12 -11.62
CA VAL A 89 9.02 -5.01 -12.85
C VAL A 89 7.55 -5.28 -12.56
N GLU A 90 7.26 -6.31 -11.79
CA GLU A 90 5.89 -6.66 -11.37
C GLU A 90 5.25 -5.53 -10.53
N ALA A 91 6.01 -4.95 -9.59
CA ALA A 91 5.53 -3.82 -8.80
C ALA A 91 5.21 -2.60 -9.68
N ILE A 92 6.01 -2.33 -10.72
CA ILE A 92 5.74 -1.26 -11.69
C ILE A 92 4.45 -1.57 -12.48
N GLU A 93 4.29 -2.79 -12.98
CA GLU A 93 3.11 -3.22 -13.74
C GLU A 93 1.83 -3.09 -12.91
N LEU A 94 1.83 -3.63 -11.70
CA LEU A 94 0.69 -3.51 -10.76
C LEU A 94 0.37 -2.05 -10.43
N THR A 95 1.40 -1.23 -10.20
CA THR A 95 1.21 0.19 -9.89
C THR A 95 0.65 0.97 -11.10
N GLN A 96 1.05 0.60 -12.33
CA GLN A 96 0.48 1.15 -13.55
C GLN A 96 -1.00 0.81 -13.70
N HIS A 97 -1.37 -0.46 -13.46
CA HIS A 97 -2.78 -0.89 -13.48
C HIS A 97 -3.61 -0.15 -12.42
N ALA A 98 -3.11 -0.03 -11.19
CA ALA A 98 -3.78 0.71 -10.13
C ALA A 98 -4.02 2.18 -10.51
N LYS A 99 -3.02 2.84 -11.09
CA LYS A 99 -3.17 4.21 -11.62
C LYS A 99 -4.23 4.29 -12.71
N GLN A 100 -4.23 3.35 -13.67
CA GLN A 100 -5.20 3.30 -14.76
C GLN A 100 -6.63 3.05 -14.25
N ALA A 101 -6.78 2.23 -13.22
CA ALA A 101 -8.05 1.99 -12.54
C ALA A 101 -8.55 3.21 -11.73
N GLY A 102 -7.70 4.21 -11.52
CA GLY A 102 -8.03 5.45 -10.81
C GLY A 102 -7.79 5.41 -9.30
N ALA A 103 -6.96 4.49 -8.79
CA ALA A 103 -6.58 4.46 -7.39
C ALA A 103 -5.94 5.79 -6.95
N ASP A 104 -6.23 6.22 -5.72
CA ASP A 104 -5.75 7.48 -5.16
C ASP A 104 -4.28 7.40 -4.73
N ALA A 105 -3.81 6.21 -4.33
CA ALA A 105 -2.42 5.93 -4.00
C ALA A 105 -2.10 4.43 -4.16
N ALA A 106 -0.80 4.11 -4.19
CA ALA A 106 -0.28 2.75 -4.20
C ALA A 106 0.40 2.42 -2.87
N LEU A 107 0.13 1.24 -2.29
CA LEU A 107 0.82 0.71 -1.11
C LEU A 107 1.85 -0.32 -1.54
N LEU A 108 3.12 -0.06 -1.24
CA LEU A 108 4.26 -0.83 -1.71
C LEU A 108 4.97 -1.51 -0.53
N VAL A 109 4.68 -2.79 -0.29
CA VAL A 109 5.39 -3.59 0.72
C VAL A 109 6.86 -3.75 0.34
N VAL A 110 7.75 -3.78 1.33
CA VAL A 110 9.16 -4.10 1.08
C VAL A 110 9.29 -5.46 0.40
N PRO A 111 10.20 -5.61 -0.58
CA PRO A 111 10.47 -6.89 -1.21
C PRO A 111 10.75 -7.98 -0.17
N TYR A 112 9.91 -8.98 -0.16
CA TYR A 112 9.93 -10.12 0.75
C TYR A 112 10.69 -11.30 0.14
N TYR A 113 11.21 -12.21 0.97
CA TYR A 113 11.87 -13.46 0.57
C TYR A 113 13.28 -13.27 0.01
N ASN A 114 13.50 -12.42 -1.01
CA ASN A 114 14.77 -12.23 -1.72
C ASN A 114 15.78 -11.33 -0.98
N LYS A 115 15.40 -10.73 0.15
CA LYS A 115 16.26 -9.98 1.08
C LYS A 115 17.19 -8.96 0.40
N PRO A 116 16.66 -7.92 -0.26
CA PRO A 116 17.48 -6.88 -0.85
C PRO A 116 18.29 -6.13 0.22
N THR A 117 19.42 -5.55 -0.19
CA THR A 117 20.18 -4.60 0.62
C THR A 117 19.43 -3.29 0.77
N GLN A 118 19.84 -2.40 1.68
CA GLN A 118 19.23 -1.07 1.83
C GLN A 118 19.35 -0.24 0.54
N GLU A 119 20.46 -0.35 -0.18
CA GLU A 119 20.61 0.27 -1.50
C GLU A 119 19.67 -0.36 -2.53
N GLY A 120 19.50 -1.68 -2.48
CA GLY A 120 18.51 -2.38 -3.32
C GLY A 120 17.07 -1.92 -3.06
N LEU A 121 16.70 -1.69 -1.80
CA LEU A 121 15.41 -1.12 -1.43
C LEU A 121 15.22 0.28 -2.01
N TYR A 122 16.22 1.14 -1.83
CA TYR A 122 16.19 2.49 -2.39
C TYR A 122 15.99 2.48 -3.91
N LEU A 123 16.78 1.68 -4.63
CA LEU A 123 16.69 1.58 -6.09
C LEU A 123 15.36 0.99 -6.57
N HIS A 124 14.83 0.00 -5.84
CA HIS A 124 13.53 -0.61 -6.13
C HIS A 124 12.41 0.44 -6.08
N TYR A 125 12.27 1.16 -4.97
CA TYR A 125 11.21 2.17 -4.81
C TYR A 125 11.40 3.37 -5.73
N LYS A 126 12.65 3.79 -5.92
CA LYS A 126 12.98 4.86 -6.86
C LYS A 126 12.53 4.51 -8.28
N ALA A 127 12.81 3.28 -8.73
CA ALA A 127 12.41 2.83 -10.06
C ALA A 127 10.89 2.82 -10.24
N ILE A 128 10.12 2.40 -9.22
CA ILE A 128 8.65 2.41 -9.26
C ILE A 128 8.14 3.86 -9.29
N ALA A 129 8.70 4.73 -8.47
CA ALA A 129 8.32 6.14 -8.39
C ALA A 129 8.58 6.89 -9.70
N GLU A 130 9.72 6.64 -10.35
CA GLU A 130 10.08 7.23 -11.64
C GLU A 130 9.22 6.68 -12.80
N ALA A 131 8.79 5.41 -12.71
CA ALA A 131 7.99 4.78 -13.77
C ALA A 131 6.50 5.16 -13.71
N VAL A 132 5.95 5.42 -12.51
CA VAL A 132 4.51 5.62 -12.35
C VAL A 132 4.23 6.85 -11.47
N ASP A 133 3.68 7.88 -12.07
CA ASP A 133 3.26 9.11 -11.40
C ASP A 133 1.90 8.89 -10.69
N ILE A 134 1.96 8.31 -9.51
CA ILE A 134 0.87 8.11 -8.54
C ILE A 134 1.45 8.31 -7.14
N PRO A 135 0.70 8.84 -6.16
CA PRO A 135 1.12 8.87 -4.77
C PRO A 135 1.46 7.47 -4.25
N GLN A 136 2.63 7.29 -3.66
CA GLN A 136 3.14 6.00 -3.21
C GLN A 136 3.36 6.00 -1.70
N VAL A 137 2.98 4.92 -1.07
CA VAL A 137 3.11 4.65 0.36
C VAL A 137 4.03 3.46 0.54
N LEU A 138 5.17 3.67 1.17
CA LEU A 138 6.08 2.58 1.56
C LEU A 138 5.40 1.74 2.65
N TYR A 139 5.65 0.44 2.67
CA TYR A 139 5.16 -0.43 3.73
C TYR A 139 6.27 -1.32 4.28
N ASN A 140 6.68 -1.04 5.52
CA ASN A 140 7.72 -1.77 6.23
C ASN A 140 7.08 -2.69 7.29
N VAL A 141 7.20 -4.00 7.10
CA VAL A 141 6.62 -5.04 7.97
C VAL A 141 7.61 -6.20 8.15
N PRO A 142 8.71 -5.99 8.88
CA PRO A 142 9.81 -6.96 8.95
C PRO A 142 9.41 -8.33 9.51
N GLY A 143 8.38 -8.40 10.34
CA GLY A 143 7.84 -9.66 10.85
C GLY A 143 7.29 -10.59 9.75
N ARG A 144 6.89 -10.04 8.59
CA ARG A 144 6.39 -10.82 7.45
C ARG A 144 7.40 -10.93 6.30
N THR A 145 8.20 -9.90 6.09
CA THR A 145 9.10 -9.80 4.92
C THR A 145 10.54 -10.23 5.22
N VAL A 146 10.91 -10.32 6.49
CA VAL A 146 12.30 -10.57 6.97
C VAL A 146 13.27 -9.44 6.56
N VAL A 147 12.78 -8.40 5.91
CA VAL A 147 13.53 -7.21 5.51
C VAL A 147 13.02 -6.03 6.29
N ASP A 148 13.93 -5.32 6.91
CA ASP A 148 13.64 -4.10 7.66
C ASP A 148 14.25 -2.89 6.93
N MET A 149 13.39 -1.97 6.49
CA MET A 149 13.83 -0.73 5.87
C MET A 149 14.34 0.22 6.95
N GLN A 150 15.64 0.51 6.92
CA GLN A 150 16.27 1.38 7.91
C GLN A 150 15.89 2.85 7.71
N GLN A 151 15.90 3.62 8.80
CA GLN A 151 15.58 5.05 8.79
C GLN A 151 16.32 5.82 7.68
N ALA A 152 17.63 5.62 7.54
CA ALA A 152 18.42 6.30 6.50
C ALA A 152 17.95 6.02 5.06
N THR A 153 17.39 4.83 4.83
CA THR A 153 16.79 4.50 3.52
C THR A 153 15.46 5.24 3.33
N VAL A 154 14.63 5.31 4.37
CA VAL A 154 13.37 6.07 4.33
C VAL A 154 13.64 7.56 4.12
N GLU A 155 14.63 8.13 4.81
CA GLU A 155 15.01 9.55 4.65
C GLU A 155 15.39 9.88 3.21
N ARG A 156 16.16 9.00 2.53
CA ARG A 156 16.51 9.15 1.11
C ARG A 156 15.28 9.05 0.20
N LEU A 157 14.36 8.14 0.50
CA LEU A 157 13.13 7.96 -0.27
C LEU A 157 12.14 9.13 -0.06
N ALA A 158 12.17 9.78 1.09
CA ALA A 158 11.36 10.96 1.38
C ALA A 158 11.71 12.18 0.52
N ASP A 159 12.82 12.17 -0.19
CA ASP A 159 13.21 13.21 -1.16
C ASP A 159 12.59 12.98 -2.56
N ILE A 160 11.89 11.87 -2.77
CA ILE A 160 11.19 11.56 -4.02
C ILE A 160 9.73 12.04 -3.91
N GLU A 161 9.33 12.96 -4.77
CA GLU A 161 8.11 13.78 -4.64
C GLU A 161 6.82 12.96 -4.52
N ASN A 162 6.69 11.87 -5.26
CA ASN A 162 5.49 11.03 -5.24
C ASN A 162 5.52 9.91 -4.19
N ILE A 163 6.60 9.77 -3.40
CA ILE A 163 6.63 8.92 -2.21
C ILE A 163 6.18 9.77 -1.01
N ILE A 164 4.91 9.64 -0.64
CA ILE A 164 4.23 10.58 0.26
C ILE A 164 4.14 10.13 1.71
N ALA A 165 4.22 8.82 1.96
CA ALA A 165 4.05 8.25 3.29
C ALA A 165 4.80 6.92 3.45
N ILE A 166 4.97 6.51 4.70
CA ILE A 166 5.35 5.16 5.09
C ILE A 166 4.35 4.60 6.10
N LYS A 167 3.86 3.38 5.86
CA LYS A 167 3.17 2.55 6.84
C LYS A 167 4.24 1.72 7.56
N ASP A 168 4.52 2.05 8.82
CA ASP A 168 5.47 1.31 9.66
C ASP A 168 4.73 0.31 10.55
N ALA A 169 5.07 -0.97 10.40
CA ALA A 169 4.54 -2.09 11.17
C ALA A 169 5.69 -2.88 11.81
N THR A 170 6.57 -2.16 12.50
CA THR A 170 7.70 -2.74 13.23
C THR A 170 7.38 -3.06 14.68
N GLY A 171 6.29 -2.51 15.24
CA GLY A 171 5.96 -2.60 16.66
C GLY A 171 6.87 -1.76 17.57
N ASP A 172 7.83 -0.99 17.02
CA ASP A 172 8.76 -0.17 17.78
C ASP A 172 8.32 1.31 17.79
N VAL A 173 7.54 1.69 18.80
CA VAL A 173 7.04 3.06 18.97
C VAL A 173 8.17 4.08 19.10
N ALA A 174 9.30 3.71 19.76
CA ALA A 174 10.43 4.62 19.93
C ALA A 174 11.13 4.90 18.59
N ARG A 175 11.22 3.89 17.73
CA ARG A 175 11.68 4.01 16.36
C ARG A 175 10.71 4.87 15.51
N GLY A 176 9.41 4.62 15.62
CA GLY A 176 8.38 5.39 14.94
C GLY A 176 8.49 6.88 15.26
N ALA A 177 8.67 7.26 16.51
CA ALA A 177 8.87 8.64 16.94
C ALA A 177 10.11 9.29 16.28
N LYS A 178 11.24 8.56 16.22
CA LYS A 178 12.46 9.03 15.55
C LYS A 178 12.25 9.20 14.04
N LEU A 179 11.55 8.25 13.43
CA LEU A 179 11.25 8.30 12.00
C LEU A 179 10.38 9.51 11.66
N ILE A 180 9.34 9.81 12.46
CA ILE A 180 8.50 10.99 12.28
C ILE A 180 9.34 12.27 12.26
N GLU A 181 10.24 12.45 13.24
CA GLU A 181 11.11 13.63 13.27
C GLU A 181 12.09 13.69 12.08
N ALA A 182 12.64 12.53 11.67
CA ALA A 182 13.61 12.45 10.57
C ALA A 182 13.01 12.81 9.21
N VAL A 183 11.72 12.48 8.97
CA VAL A 183 11.05 12.75 7.68
C VAL A 183 10.07 13.92 7.73
N LYS A 184 10.06 14.67 8.83
CA LYS A 184 9.14 15.78 9.09
C LYS A 184 9.07 16.78 7.93
N GLY A 185 7.86 17.05 7.47
CA GLY A 185 7.59 17.98 6.37
C GLY A 185 7.86 17.41 4.97
N ARG A 186 8.37 16.16 4.87
CA ARG A 186 8.64 15.48 3.59
C ARG A 186 7.72 14.29 3.36
N MET A 187 7.40 13.54 4.41
CA MET A 187 6.64 12.31 4.35
C MET A 187 5.80 12.15 5.62
N ILE A 188 4.66 11.46 5.54
CA ILE A 188 3.86 11.07 6.70
C ILE A 188 4.22 9.65 7.14
N VAL A 189 4.17 9.41 8.45
CA VAL A 189 4.33 8.07 9.03
C VAL A 189 2.99 7.61 9.58
N TRP A 190 2.50 6.48 9.07
CA TRP A 190 1.30 5.79 9.55
C TRP A 190 1.68 4.53 10.33
N SER A 191 0.89 4.17 11.34
CA SER A 191 1.03 2.87 12.00
C SER A 191 0.39 1.77 11.15
N GLY A 192 1.06 0.62 11.07
CA GLY A 192 0.53 -0.61 10.52
C GLY A 192 0.25 -1.68 11.57
N ASP A 193 0.45 -1.36 12.84
CA ASP A 193 0.20 -2.21 14.00
C ASP A 193 -0.99 -1.68 14.81
N ASP A 194 -1.73 -2.60 15.43
CA ASP A 194 -2.92 -2.31 16.22
C ASP A 194 -2.64 -2.23 17.74
N GLU A 195 -1.36 -2.37 18.15
CA GLU A 195 -0.89 -2.32 19.56
C GLU A 195 -0.37 -0.94 19.95
#